data_7ab048aa6828b32c510ce520f183caec
#
_entry.id   7ab048aa6828b32c510ce520f183caec
#
_cell.length_a   1.000
_cell.length_b   1.000
_cell.length_c   1.000
_cell.angle_alpha   90.00
_cell.angle_beta   90.00
_cell.angle_gamma   90.00
#
_symmetry.space_group_name_H-M   'P 1'
#
loop_
_entity.id
_entity.type
_entity.pdbx_description
1 polymer ?
#
loop_
_entity_poly.entity_id
_entity_poly.type
_entity_poly.pdbx_seq_one_letter_code
_entity_poly.pdbx_strand_id
1 'polypeptide(L)'
;MLAVVLLASCNSPENKALAKRSSSGKTCEVLIAADKGLYTGATLALIDSIFRAPQEGLPQDEPRFDVINVPVSSLHNTQMFKMHRNIVICDVKSGNPDKFYIHHDQWAEPQTVIDIAASSEASLCAMIRKHAARIIEEIYRDEYRRMDNAFYKDRNVELMQRVKDKYGFSITLPKEFSWAKDDGDFVWLRKETKDFGLGVFVQVMPYSDERQFDTTKIWNRLDTMMRREVPGPAEGSYMGTERRVALESRVVDFDGAKYCIETRGLWRLFGDFMGGPFVNYCLLSPDGKQIVELTGYVYCPRFSKRDYLMQVDGICRSIKWPEGE
;
A
#
# COMPACT_ATOMS: atom_id res chain seq x y z
N MET A 1 57.26 -16.09 42.50
CA MET A 1 56.61 -14.86 41.93
C MET A 1 55.44 -15.26 41.05
N LEU A 2 54.24 -15.11 41.56
CA LEU A 2 53.00 -15.48 40.87
C LEU A 2 52.41 -14.18 40.23
N ALA A 3 52.35 -14.12 38.90
CA ALA A 3 51.77 -12.98 38.21
C ALA A 3 50.25 -13.18 38.09
N VAL A 4 49.49 -12.35 38.79
CA VAL A 4 48.03 -12.27 38.65
C VAL A 4 47.67 -11.36 37.47
N VAL A 5 47.12 -11.94 36.41
CA VAL A 5 46.56 -11.17 35.31
C VAL A 5 45.12 -10.83 35.63
N LEU A 6 44.86 -9.56 35.91
CA LEU A 6 43.51 -8.98 36.06
C LEU A 6 42.92 -8.74 34.66
N LEU A 7 41.97 -9.57 34.25
CA LEU A 7 41.11 -9.29 33.07
C LEU A 7 40.06 -8.24 33.45
N ALA A 8 40.26 -7.00 33.04
CA ALA A 8 39.25 -5.96 33.12
C ALA A 8 38.21 -6.22 32.00
N SER A 9 37.05 -6.76 32.40
CA SER A 9 35.87 -6.85 31.56
C SER A 9 35.26 -5.45 31.43
N CYS A 10 35.45 -4.79 30.29
CA CYS A 10 34.71 -3.58 29.94
C CYS A 10 33.27 -3.97 29.57
N ASN A 11 32.39 -3.94 30.56
CA ASN A 11 30.95 -3.90 30.31
C ASN A 11 30.57 -2.46 29.91
N SER A 12 30.58 -2.15 28.62
CA SER A 12 29.85 -1.00 28.08
C SER A 12 28.35 -1.33 28.18
N PRO A 13 27.54 -0.48 28.82
CA PRO A 13 26.09 -0.63 28.71
C PRO A 13 25.69 -0.26 27.26
N GLU A 14 25.63 -1.24 26.37
CA GLU A 14 24.90 -1.08 25.12
C GLU A 14 23.46 -0.72 25.52
N ASN A 15 23.06 0.51 25.21
CA ASN A 15 21.67 0.94 25.17
C ASN A 15 20.95 0.06 24.12
N LYS A 16 20.56 -1.14 24.49
CA LYS A 16 19.56 -1.93 23.74
C LYS A 16 18.26 -1.15 23.88
N ALA A 17 17.97 -0.29 22.92
CA ALA A 17 16.63 0.25 22.76
C ALA A 17 15.68 -0.95 22.79
N LEU A 18 14.83 -1.02 23.82
CA LEU A 18 13.85 -2.11 23.96
C LEU A 18 13.03 -2.13 22.66
N ALA A 19 13.10 -3.25 21.94
CA ALA A 19 12.36 -3.42 20.71
C ALA A 19 10.87 -3.09 20.96
N LYS A 20 10.33 -2.15 20.19
CA LYS A 20 8.93 -1.76 20.31
C LYS A 20 8.04 -2.95 19.97
N ARG A 21 6.89 -3.03 20.62
CA ARG A 21 5.90 -4.08 20.34
C ARG A 21 5.31 -3.86 18.94
N SER A 22 4.97 -4.95 18.26
CA SER A 22 4.25 -4.87 16.99
C SER A 22 2.90 -4.18 17.16
N SER A 23 2.54 -3.33 16.19
CA SER A 23 1.22 -2.70 16.16
C SER A 23 0.12 -3.74 15.93
N SER A 24 -1.09 -3.45 16.39
CA SER A 24 -2.30 -4.29 16.28
C SER A 24 -3.35 -3.64 15.37
N GLY A 25 -4.39 -4.37 15.03
CA GLY A 25 -5.49 -3.96 14.16
C GLY A 25 -5.45 -4.63 12.79
N LYS A 26 -6.54 -4.49 12.02
CA LYS A 26 -6.68 -5.03 10.67
C LYS A 26 -6.02 -4.11 9.64
N THR A 27 -5.78 -4.63 8.45
CA THR A 27 -5.36 -3.82 7.29
C THR A 27 -6.34 -2.68 7.05
N CYS A 28 -5.81 -1.49 6.80
CA CYS A 28 -6.62 -0.28 6.58
C CYS A 28 -7.58 0.08 7.73
N GLU A 29 -7.31 -0.33 8.95
CA GLU A 29 -8.08 0.05 10.13
C GLU A 29 -7.46 1.30 10.76
N VAL A 30 -8.31 2.30 11.07
CA VAL A 30 -7.92 3.58 11.67
C VAL A 30 -8.72 3.81 12.95
N LEU A 31 -8.02 4.03 14.06
CA LEU A 31 -8.61 4.44 15.32
C LEU A 31 -8.64 5.96 15.38
N ILE A 32 -9.84 6.54 15.49
CA ILE A 32 -10.01 7.97 15.70
C ILE A 32 -10.36 8.19 17.18
N ALA A 33 -9.49 8.91 17.87
CA ALA A 33 -9.68 9.29 19.26
C ALA A 33 -10.20 10.74 19.32
N ALA A 34 -11.45 10.91 19.72
CA ALA A 34 -12.09 12.22 19.85
C ALA A 34 -13.15 12.19 20.95
N ASP A 35 -13.51 13.34 21.49
CA ASP A 35 -14.61 13.41 22.44
C ASP A 35 -15.95 13.12 21.77
N LYS A 36 -16.90 12.55 22.53
CA LYS A 36 -18.19 12.07 22.00
C LYS A 36 -18.97 13.11 21.21
N GLY A 37 -18.88 14.38 21.59
CA GLY A 37 -19.55 15.48 20.88
C GLY A 37 -19.07 15.68 19.44
N LEU A 38 -17.84 15.28 19.12
CA LEU A 38 -17.25 15.39 17.78
C LEU A 38 -17.68 14.27 16.82
N TYR A 39 -18.33 13.21 17.33
CA TYR A 39 -18.87 12.12 16.50
C TYR A 39 -20.29 12.40 16.02
N THR A 40 -20.65 13.64 15.82
CA THR A 40 -21.97 14.08 15.36
C THR A 40 -21.81 15.22 14.34
N GLY A 41 -22.88 15.54 13.62
CA GLY A 41 -22.95 16.70 12.75
C GLY A 41 -21.85 16.80 11.68
N ALA A 42 -21.29 18.00 11.55
CA ALA A 42 -20.33 18.32 10.48
C ALA A 42 -19.00 17.60 10.62
N THR A 43 -18.52 17.38 11.85
CA THR A 43 -17.24 16.70 12.10
C THR A 43 -17.31 15.22 11.72
N LEU A 44 -18.39 14.53 12.11
CA LEU A 44 -18.59 13.13 11.69
C LEU A 44 -18.69 13.01 10.17
N ALA A 45 -19.51 13.86 9.54
CA ALA A 45 -19.65 13.86 8.08
C ALA A 45 -18.32 14.10 7.37
N LEU A 46 -17.45 14.98 7.89
CA LEU A 46 -16.12 15.21 7.37
C LEU A 46 -15.20 14.00 7.54
N ILE A 47 -15.18 13.40 8.74
CA ILE A 47 -14.41 12.18 9.02
C ILE A 47 -14.84 11.07 8.06
N ASP A 48 -16.12 10.82 7.91
CA ASP A 48 -16.66 9.80 7.01
C ASP A 48 -16.30 10.09 5.55
N SER A 49 -16.40 11.33 5.11
CA SER A 49 -16.06 11.73 3.73
C SER A 49 -14.56 11.54 3.38
N ILE A 50 -13.68 11.54 4.37
CA ILE A 50 -12.23 11.38 4.17
C ILE A 50 -11.81 9.92 4.39
N PHE A 51 -12.16 9.36 5.55
CA PHE A 51 -11.67 8.05 5.95
C PHE A 51 -12.52 6.89 5.41
N ARG A 52 -13.84 7.08 5.26
CA ARG A 52 -14.75 6.09 4.70
C ARG A 52 -15.10 6.32 3.22
N ALA A 53 -14.42 7.27 2.56
CA ALA A 53 -14.57 7.42 1.11
C ALA A 53 -14.37 6.08 0.41
N PRO A 54 -15.10 5.78 -0.67
CA PRO A 54 -14.89 4.57 -1.45
C PRO A 54 -13.44 4.41 -1.88
N GLN A 55 -12.90 3.19 -1.77
CA GLN A 55 -11.60 2.85 -2.32
C GLN A 55 -11.66 2.86 -3.84
N GLU A 56 -10.78 3.63 -4.47
CA GLU A 56 -10.70 3.74 -5.93
C GLU A 56 -10.37 2.42 -6.62
N GLY A 57 -10.96 2.20 -7.80
CA GLY A 57 -10.68 1.05 -8.64
C GLY A 57 -11.38 -0.24 -8.22
N LEU A 58 -12.30 -0.21 -7.25
CA LEU A 58 -13.09 -1.38 -6.86
C LEU A 58 -14.42 -1.45 -7.62
N PRO A 59 -14.94 -2.65 -7.91
CA PRO A 59 -16.23 -2.82 -8.59
C PRO A 59 -17.44 -2.56 -7.69
N GLN A 60 -17.24 -2.45 -6.40
CA GLN A 60 -18.24 -2.19 -5.37
C GLN A 60 -17.69 -1.17 -4.38
N ASP A 61 -18.56 -0.37 -3.79
CA ASP A 61 -18.16 0.61 -2.79
C ASP A 61 -17.70 -0.11 -1.51
N GLU A 62 -16.40 -0.10 -1.30
CA GLU A 62 -15.76 -0.52 -0.06
C GLU A 62 -15.04 0.68 0.54
N PRO A 63 -15.19 0.96 1.85
CA PRO A 63 -14.56 2.11 2.44
C PRO A 63 -13.04 1.99 2.39
N ARG A 64 -12.37 3.12 2.17
CA ARG A 64 -10.90 3.22 2.16
C ARG A 64 -10.29 2.70 3.47
N PHE A 65 -10.89 3.08 4.60
CA PHE A 65 -10.50 2.64 5.93
C PHE A 65 -11.69 2.16 6.75
N ASP A 66 -11.45 1.16 7.59
CA ASP A 66 -12.35 0.78 8.67
C ASP A 66 -12.08 1.68 9.87
N VAL A 67 -13.06 2.48 10.27
CA VAL A 67 -12.90 3.48 11.33
C VAL A 67 -13.45 2.97 12.66
N ILE A 68 -12.60 2.99 13.70
CA ILE A 68 -12.96 2.74 15.09
C ILE A 68 -12.94 4.07 15.84
N ASN A 69 -14.02 4.40 16.52
CA ASN A 69 -14.15 5.65 17.30
C ASN A 69 -13.98 5.35 18.79
N VAL A 70 -13.08 6.08 19.46
CA VAL A 70 -12.87 5.99 20.91
C VAL A 70 -12.76 7.38 21.53
N PRO A 71 -13.16 7.56 22.81
CA PRO A 71 -12.85 8.79 23.52
C PRO A 71 -11.33 8.99 23.70
N VAL A 72 -10.86 10.24 23.67
CA VAL A 72 -9.44 10.57 23.91
C VAL A 72 -8.96 10.00 25.24
N SER A 73 -9.77 10.07 26.29
CA SER A 73 -9.46 9.49 27.60
C SER A 73 -9.25 7.97 27.54
N SER A 74 -10.05 7.26 26.73
CA SER A 74 -9.90 5.81 26.55
C SER A 74 -8.59 5.45 25.85
N LEU A 75 -8.16 6.23 24.85
CA LEU A 75 -6.86 6.06 24.22
C LEU A 75 -5.73 6.18 25.25
N HIS A 76 -5.76 7.22 26.09
CA HIS A 76 -4.70 7.43 27.07
C HIS A 76 -4.67 6.39 28.19
N ASN A 77 -5.81 5.82 28.56
CA ASN A 77 -5.94 4.88 29.67
C ASN A 77 -5.84 3.42 29.26
N THR A 78 -5.88 3.09 27.97
CA THR A 78 -5.93 1.70 27.49
C THR A 78 -4.74 1.40 26.56
N GLN A 79 -3.86 0.51 27.05
CA GLN A 79 -2.68 0.10 26.26
C GLN A 79 -3.05 -0.49 24.89
N MET A 80 -4.14 -1.25 24.81
CA MET A 80 -4.61 -1.86 23.56
C MET A 80 -4.86 -0.80 22.47
N PHE A 81 -5.45 0.35 22.80
CA PHE A 81 -5.68 1.41 21.84
C PHE A 81 -4.38 2.11 21.42
N LYS A 82 -3.43 2.27 22.34
CA LYS A 82 -2.09 2.80 22.01
C LYS A 82 -1.30 1.89 21.05
N MET A 83 -1.58 0.59 21.07
CA MET A 83 -0.93 -0.37 20.16
C MET A 83 -1.55 -0.41 18.77
N HIS A 84 -2.65 0.36 18.52
CA HIS A 84 -3.31 0.35 17.24
C HIS A 84 -2.40 0.93 16.14
N ARG A 85 -2.46 0.33 14.94
CA ARG A 85 -1.54 0.64 13.83
C ARG A 85 -1.63 2.07 13.28
N ASN A 86 -2.84 2.61 13.19
CA ASN A 86 -3.11 3.96 12.69
C ASN A 86 -4.03 4.67 13.68
N ILE A 87 -3.58 5.78 14.25
CA ILE A 87 -4.31 6.53 15.25
C ILE A 87 -4.41 7.99 14.80
N VAL A 88 -5.59 8.56 14.84
CA VAL A 88 -5.84 9.98 14.65
C VAL A 88 -6.43 10.53 15.94
N ILE A 89 -5.73 11.46 16.58
CA ILE A 89 -6.14 12.10 17.82
C ILE A 89 -6.71 13.49 17.49
N CYS A 90 -7.94 13.74 17.90
CA CYS A 90 -8.62 15.03 17.75
C CYS A 90 -8.86 15.63 19.12
N ASP A 91 -7.96 16.47 19.61
CA ASP A 91 -8.07 17.14 20.92
C ASP A 91 -8.57 18.58 20.74
N VAL A 92 -9.84 18.83 21.10
CA VAL A 92 -10.47 20.13 20.98
C VAL A 92 -10.68 20.73 22.38
N LYS A 93 -9.97 21.80 22.68
CA LYS A 93 -10.11 22.56 23.94
C LYS A 93 -9.98 24.06 23.67
N SER A 94 -10.87 24.86 24.28
CA SER A 94 -10.73 26.31 24.24
C SER A 94 -9.35 26.74 24.75
N GLY A 95 -8.65 27.55 23.96
CA GLY A 95 -7.28 27.97 24.24
C GLY A 95 -6.17 27.07 23.74
N ASN A 96 -6.47 25.88 23.17
CA ASN A 96 -5.47 25.10 22.47
C ASN A 96 -4.94 25.91 21.27
N PRO A 97 -3.62 25.89 21.01
CA PRO A 97 -3.13 26.32 19.70
C PRO A 97 -3.49 25.26 18.64
N ASP A 98 -3.85 25.74 17.44
CA ASP A 98 -4.08 24.83 16.31
C ASP A 98 -2.76 24.19 15.86
N LYS A 99 -2.63 22.89 16.06
CA LYS A 99 -1.40 22.12 15.78
C LYS A 99 -1.71 20.82 15.08
N PHE A 100 -0.84 20.43 14.16
CA PHE A 100 -0.88 19.19 13.43
C PHE A 100 0.48 18.52 13.46
N TYR A 101 0.55 17.31 14.01
CA TYR A 101 1.78 16.52 14.09
C TYR A 101 1.54 15.11 13.56
N ILE A 102 2.58 14.53 12.98
CA ILE A 102 2.64 13.13 12.58
C ILE A 102 3.80 12.50 13.32
N HIS A 103 3.53 11.43 14.02
CA HIS A 103 4.51 10.65 14.74
C HIS A 103 4.52 9.22 14.17
N HIS A 104 5.72 8.68 13.96
CA HIS A 104 5.90 7.30 13.57
C HIS A 104 6.41 6.49 14.76
N ASP A 105 5.86 5.27 14.87
CA ASP A 105 6.33 4.28 15.85
C ASP A 105 6.33 4.79 17.31
N GLN A 106 5.32 5.57 17.69
CA GLN A 106 5.27 6.21 19.02
C GLN A 106 5.10 5.19 20.15
N TRP A 107 4.17 4.26 20.03
CA TRP A 107 3.85 3.24 21.03
C TRP A 107 4.02 1.81 20.54
N ALA A 108 4.00 1.61 19.24
CA ALA A 108 4.14 0.32 18.57
C ALA A 108 4.88 0.51 17.25
N GLU A 109 5.28 -0.56 16.59
CA GLU A 109 6.01 -0.51 15.31
C GLU A 109 5.53 -1.62 14.37
N PRO A 110 5.24 -1.26 13.08
CA PRO A 110 5.11 0.07 12.47
C PRO A 110 3.81 0.76 12.93
N GLN A 111 3.85 2.07 13.19
CA GLN A 111 2.67 2.82 13.65
C GLN A 111 2.66 4.26 13.11
N THR A 112 1.50 4.72 12.64
CA THR A 112 1.23 6.14 12.34
C THR A 112 0.33 6.72 13.42
N VAL A 113 0.77 7.80 14.07
CA VAL A 113 -0.04 8.58 15.01
C VAL A 113 -0.13 10.02 14.52
N ILE A 114 -1.34 10.48 14.25
CA ILE A 114 -1.63 11.84 13.80
C ILE A 114 -2.31 12.56 14.96
N ASP A 115 -1.68 13.65 15.43
CA ASP A 115 -2.16 14.45 16.55
C ASP A 115 -2.63 15.82 16.06
N ILE A 116 -3.92 16.12 16.26
CA ILE A 116 -4.58 17.36 15.85
C ILE A 116 -5.13 18.03 17.09
N ALA A 117 -4.45 19.07 17.56
CA ALA A 117 -4.96 19.94 18.61
C ALA A 117 -5.64 21.18 18.00
N ALA A 118 -6.82 21.53 18.46
CA ALA A 118 -7.63 22.63 17.94
C ALA A 118 -8.32 23.43 19.04
N SER A 119 -8.53 24.74 18.80
CA SER A 119 -9.22 25.63 19.74
C SER A 119 -10.75 25.49 19.68
N SER A 120 -11.27 24.93 18.60
CA SER A 120 -12.70 24.73 18.35
C SER A 120 -12.95 23.59 17.35
N GLU A 121 -14.19 23.11 17.28
CA GLU A 121 -14.62 22.14 16.27
C GLU A 121 -14.43 22.67 14.83
N ALA A 122 -14.74 23.95 14.62
CA ALA A 122 -14.55 24.59 13.31
C ALA A 122 -13.09 24.59 12.88
N SER A 123 -12.16 24.90 13.80
CA SER A 123 -10.72 24.84 13.57
C SER A 123 -10.24 23.41 13.31
N LEU A 124 -10.71 22.43 14.10
CA LEU A 124 -10.44 21.01 13.85
C LEU A 124 -10.83 20.59 12.42
N CYS A 125 -12.07 20.90 12.02
CA CYS A 125 -12.55 20.60 10.67
C CYS A 125 -11.70 21.27 9.57
N ALA A 126 -11.29 22.52 9.78
CA ALA A 126 -10.41 23.21 8.83
C ALA A 126 -9.05 22.53 8.70
N MET A 127 -8.46 22.10 9.83
CA MET A 127 -7.18 21.39 9.84
C MET A 127 -7.28 20.01 9.19
N ILE A 128 -8.33 19.24 9.49
CA ILE A 128 -8.56 17.93 8.87
C ILE A 128 -8.67 18.09 7.34
N ARG A 129 -9.47 19.05 6.84
CA ARG A 129 -9.58 19.32 5.39
C ARG A 129 -8.23 19.70 4.77
N LYS A 130 -7.49 20.61 5.42
CA LYS A 130 -6.19 21.08 4.95
C LYS A 130 -5.17 19.96 4.81
N HIS A 131 -5.19 19.00 5.73
CA HIS A 131 -4.20 17.93 5.81
C HIS A 131 -4.71 16.56 5.34
N ALA A 132 -5.94 16.47 4.80
CA ALA A 132 -6.58 15.20 4.45
C ALA A 132 -5.72 14.31 3.54
N ALA A 133 -5.18 14.88 2.45
CA ALA A 133 -4.33 14.12 1.53
C ALA A 133 -3.09 13.54 2.23
N ARG A 134 -2.40 14.36 3.02
CA ARG A 134 -1.23 13.94 3.78
C ARG A 134 -1.55 12.88 4.83
N ILE A 135 -2.67 13.00 5.53
CA ILE A 135 -3.14 11.98 6.49
C ILE A 135 -3.29 10.62 5.81
N ILE A 136 -3.98 10.59 4.66
CA ILE A 136 -4.22 9.38 3.88
C ILE A 136 -2.91 8.76 3.40
N GLU A 137 -2.02 9.58 2.85
CA GLU A 137 -0.71 9.17 2.35
C GLU A 137 0.15 8.52 3.44
N GLU A 138 0.24 9.15 4.63
CA GLU A 138 1.02 8.65 5.75
C GLU A 138 0.49 7.31 6.28
N ILE A 139 -0.84 7.15 6.32
CA ILE A 139 -1.47 5.88 6.70
C ILE A 139 -1.13 4.80 5.68
N TYR A 140 -1.29 5.07 4.38
CA TYR A 140 -0.96 4.10 3.33
C TYR A 140 0.52 3.73 3.30
N ARG A 141 1.43 4.71 3.49
CA ARG A 141 2.85 4.44 3.56
C ARG A 141 3.20 3.40 4.62
N ASP A 142 2.63 3.53 5.83
CA ASP A 142 2.85 2.57 6.89
C ASP A 142 2.09 1.24 6.67
N GLU A 143 0.92 1.25 6.00
CA GLU A 143 0.26 0.01 5.59
C GLU A 143 1.13 -0.79 4.60
N TYR A 144 1.72 -0.15 3.59
CA TYR A 144 2.64 -0.83 2.66
C TYR A 144 3.91 -1.31 3.35
N ARG A 145 4.48 -0.52 4.28
CA ARG A 145 5.64 -0.94 5.10
C ARG A 145 5.33 -2.20 5.93
N ARG A 146 4.13 -2.30 6.51
CA ARG A 146 3.68 -3.49 7.25
C ARG A 146 3.54 -4.70 6.33
N MET A 147 2.96 -4.50 5.15
CA MET A 147 2.81 -5.58 4.16
C MET A 147 4.16 -6.08 3.68
N ASP A 148 5.08 -5.19 3.29
CA ASP A 148 6.43 -5.58 2.87
C ASP A 148 7.14 -6.36 3.98
N ASN A 149 7.09 -5.89 5.22
CA ASN A 149 7.65 -6.59 6.37
C ASN A 149 7.02 -7.98 6.59
N ALA A 150 5.70 -8.10 6.43
CA ALA A 150 5.00 -9.38 6.58
C ALA A 150 5.37 -10.35 5.45
N PHE A 151 5.34 -9.88 4.21
CA PHE A 151 5.70 -10.67 3.03
C PHE A 151 7.17 -11.09 3.06
N TYR A 152 8.07 -10.20 3.50
CA TYR A 152 9.50 -10.51 3.60
C TYR A 152 9.81 -11.59 4.62
N LYS A 153 9.03 -11.72 5.70
CA LYS A 153 9.18 -12.79 6.71
C LYS A 153 8.87 -14.17 6.13
N ASP A 154 7.87 -14.27 5.26
CA ASP A 154 7.46 -15.53 4.60
C ASP A 154 7.57 -15.40 3.07
N ARG A 155 8.74 -14.97 2.61
CA ARG A 155 9.00 -14.68 1.19
C ARG A 155 9.39 -15.92 0.40
N ASN A 156 9.10 -15.90 -0.87
CA ASN A 156 9.59 -16.87 -1.85
C ASN A 156 10.96 -16.43 -2.40
N VAL A 157 12.02 -16.87 -1.72
CA VAL A 157 13.41 -16.46 -2.05
C VAL A 157 13.81 -16.84 -3.47
N GLU A 158 13.44 -18.05 -3.91
CA GLU A 158 13.75 -18.54 -5.27
C GLU A 158 13.07 -17.68 -6.34
N LEU A 159 11.78 -17.39 -6.14
CA LEU A 159 11.02 -16.60 -7.08
C LEU A 159 11.52 -15.16 -7.16
N MET A 160 11.86 -14.56 -6.02
CA MET A 160 12.45 -13.21 -5.95
C MET A 160 13.81 -13.15 -6.64
N GLN A 161 14.66 -14.17 -6.44
CA GLN A 161 15.95 -14.25 -7.11
C GLN A 161 15.79 -14.38 -8.64
N ARG A 162 14.82 -15.17 -9.08
CA ARG A 162 14.54 -15.34 -10.53
C ARG A 162 14.07 -14.02 -11.17
N VAL A 163 13.26 -13.21 -10.48
CA VAL A 163 12.90 -11.86 -10.94
C VAL A 163 14.13 -10.97 -11.06
N LYS A 164 14.99 -11.00 -10.01
CA LYS A 164 16.22 -10.20 -9.98
C LYS A 164 17.20 -10.59 -11.09
N ASP A 165 17.38 -11.89 -11.34
CA ASP A 165 18.28 -12.38 -12.39
C ASP A 165 17.80 -11.97 -13.78
N LYS A 166 16.47 -11.91 -13.97
CA LYS A 166 15.87 -11.55 -15.26
C LYS A 166 15.90 -10.05 -15.54
N TYR A 167 15.59 -9.21 -14.52
CA TYR A 167 15.31 -7.79 -14.73
C TYR A 167 16.27 -6.83 -14.02
N GLY A 168 17.14 -7.33 -13.15
CA GLY A 168 18.07 -6.51 -12.36
C GLY A 168 17.48 -5.88 -11.10
N PHE A 169 16.17 -5.87 -10.92
CA PHE A 169 15.48 -5.43 -9.70
C PHE A 169 14.78 -6.59 -8.99
N SER A 170 14.40 -6.41 -7.75
CA SER A 170 13.59 -7.39 -7.00
C SER A 170 12.27 -6.81 -6.54
N ILE A 171 11.27 -7.69 -6.33
CA ILE A 171 10.00 -7.39 -5.66
C ILE A 171 9.79 -8.41 -4.55
N THR A 172 9.18 -8.00 -3.43
CA THR A 172 8.91 -8.91 -2.32
C THR A 172 7.69 -9.77 -2.63
N LEU A 173 7.91 -11.06 -2.80
CA LEU A 173 6.86 -12.03 -3.16
C LEU A 173 6.59 -12.98 -2.00
N PRO A 174 5.33 -13.08 -1.54
CA PRO A 174 4.93 -14.10 -0.57
C PRO A 174 5.17 -15.52 -1.10
N LYS A 175 5.36 -16.46 -0.16
CA LYS A 175 5.73 -17.85 -0.45
C LYS A 175 4.73 -18.57 -1.37
N GLU A 176 3.46 -18.22 -1.28
CA GLU A 176 2.39 -18.88 -2.04
C GLU A 176 2.30 -18.43 -3.52
N PHE A 177 3.07 -17.40 -3.90
CA PHE A 177 3.16 -17.01 -5.30
C PHE A 177 3.99 -18.02 -6.10
N SER A 178 3.59 -18.22 -7.35
CA SER A 178 4.26 -19.09 -8.31
C SER A 178 4.50 -18.36 -9.63
N TRP A 179 5.46 -18.84 -10.40
CA TRP A 179 5.75 -18.38 -11.75
C TRP A 179 4.81 -19.05 -12.73
N ALA A 180 3.81 -18.31 -13.23
CA ALA A 180 2.78 -18.86 -14.10
C ALA A 180 3.16 -18.82 -15.58
N LYS A 181 3.83 -17.74 -16.03
CA LYS A 181 4.25 -17.58 -17.41
C LYS A 181 5.49 -16.71 -17.50
N ASP A 182 6.31 -16.99 -18.53
CA ASP A 182 7.47 -16.21 -18.95
C ASP A 182 7.47 -16.12 -20.48
N ASP A 183 7.39 -14.91 -21.01
CA ASP A 183 7.43 -14.68 -22.46
C ASP A 183 8.24 -13.41 -22.76
N GLY A 184 9.54 -13.57 -22.95
CA GLY A 184 10.46 -12.50 -23.31
C GLY A 184 10.53 -11.38 -22.26
N ASP A 185 9.87 -10.28 -22.55
CA ASP A 185 9.80 -9.07 -21.70
C ASP A 185 8.70 -9.13 -20.63
N PHE A 186 7.88 -10.19 -20.62
CA PHE A 186 6.73 -10.36 -19.73
C PHE A 186 6.90 -11.53 -18.77
N VAL A 187 6.43 -11.34 -17.54
CA VAL A 187 6.31 -12.39 -16.52
C VAL A 187 4.97 -12.27 -15.81
N TRP A 188 4.36 -13.43 -15.60
CA TRP A 188 3.14 -13.55 -14.80
C TRP A 188 3.43 -14.34 -13.52
N LEU A 189 3.26 -13.66 -12.39
CA LEU A 189 3.36 -14.22 -11.05
C LEU A 189 1.97 -14.31 -10.45
N ARG A 190 1.60 -15.44 -9.85
CA ARG A 190 0.24 -15.61 -9.31
C ARG A 190 0.19 -16.47 -8.06
N LYS A 191 -0.82 -16.19 -7.23
CA LYS A 191 -1.31 -17.02 -6.14
C LYS A 191 -2.76 -17.35 -6.40
N GLU A 192 -3.11 -18.64 -6.42
CA GLU A 192 -4.48 -19.11 -6.61
C GLU A 192 -4.95 -19.96 -5.45
N THR A 193 -6.19 -19.72 -5.04
CA THR A 193 -6.93 -20.53 -4.08
C THR A 193 -8.27 -20.89 -4.70
N LYS A 194 -9.07 -21.71 -4.02
CA LYS A 194 -10.43 -22.03 -4.49
C LYS A 194 -11.39 -20.83 -4.44
N ASP A 195 -11.09 -19.79 -3.66
CA ASP A 195 -11.98 -18.67 -3.37
C ASP A 195 -11.54 -17.36 -4.02
N PHE A 196 -10.23 -17.18 -4.27
CA PHE A 196 -9.66 -15.98 -4.89
C PHE A 196 -8.36 -16.27 -5.61
N GLY A 197 -8.04 -15.42 -6.58
CA GLY A 197 -6.75 -15.35 -7.26
C GLY A 197 -6.15 -13.97 -7.16
N LEU A 198 -4.84 -13.90 -6.92
CA LEU A 198 -4.02 -12.68 -6.95
C LEU A 198 -2.95 -12.85 -8.02
N GLY A 199 -2.68 -11.81 -8.79
CA GLY A 199 -1.61 -11.88 -9.76
C GLY A 199 -0.86 -10.57 -9.88
N VAL A 200 0.41 -10.70 -10.29
CA VAL A 200 1.28 -9.58 -10.64
C VAL A 200 1.88 -9.85 -12.00
N PHE A 201 1.69 -8.92 -12.92
CA PHE A 201 2.41 -8.87 -14.20
C PHE A 201 3.61 -7.96 -14.05
N VAL A 202 4.72 -8.39 -14.62
CA VAL A 202 5.94 -7.61 -14.76
C VAL A 202 6.26 -7.53 -16.23
N GLN A 203 6.30 -6.32 -16.79
CA GLN A 203 6.74 -6.07 -18.16
C GLN A 203 7.83 -5.01 -18.16
N VAL A 204 8.90 -5.24 -18.93
CA VAL A 204 10.02 -4.32 -19.03
C VAL A 204 10.29 -4.01 -20.49
N MET A 205 10.46 -2.72 -20.79
CA MET A 205 10.76 -2.26 -22.16
C MET A 205 11.76 -1.10 -22.14
N PRO A 206 12.51 -0.87 -23.24
CA PRO A 206 13.38 0.30 -23.36
C PRO A 206 12.59 1.61 -23.27
N TYR A 207 13.13 2.58 -22.54
CA TYR A 207 12.62 3.94 -22.58
C TYR A 207 13.18 4.67 -23.81
N SER A 208 12.32 5.33 -24.57
CA SER A 208 12.70 6.12 -25.75
C SER A 208 12.37 7.59 -25.59
N ASP A 209 11.15 7.91 -25.15
CA ASP A 209 10.69 9.28 -24.99
C ASP A 209 9.48 9.38 -24.06
N GLU A 210 9.14 10.61 -23.63
CA GLU A 210 8.06 10.92 -22.70
C GLU A 210 6.65 10.51 -23.17
N ARG A 211 6.42 10.38 -24.49
CA ARG A 211 5.15 9.96 -25.07
C ARG A 211 4.78 8.52 -24.68
N GLN A 212 5.73 7.74 -24.19
CA GLN A 212 5.45 6.41 -23.64
C GLN A 212 4.64 6.47 -22.34
N PHE A 213 4.63 7.63 -21.65
CA PHE A 213 3.83 7.90 -20.46
C PHE A 213 2.48 8.55 -20.76
N ASP A 214 2.09 8.72 -22.03
CA ASP A 214 0.71 9.06 -22.37
C ASP A 214 -0.24 7.99 -21.82
N THR A 215 -1.27 8.42 -21.07
CA THR A 215 -2.18 7.51 -20.37
C THR A 215 -2.91 6.57 -21.33
N THR A 216 -3.31 7.06 -22.51
CA THR A 216 -3.95 6.24 -23.54
C THR A 216 -3.00 5.17 -24.07
N LYS A 217 -1.71 5.49 -24.23
CA LYS A 217 -0.69 4.51 -24.63
C LYS A 217 -0.45 3.47 -23.56
N ILE A 218 -0.37 3.86 -22.28
CA ILE A 218 -0.27 2.94 -21.15
C ILE A 218 -1.44 1.96 -21.17
N TRP A 219 -2.66 2.47 -21.27
CA TRP A 219 -3.85 1.62 -21.30
C TRP A 219 -3.88 0.66 -22.50
N ASN A 220 -3.46 1.11 -23.68
CA ASN A 220 -3.44 0.27 -24.88
C ASN A 220 -2.32 -0.80 -24.81
N ARG A 221 -1.17 -0.48 -24.21
CA ARG A 221 -0.13 -1.48 -23.95
C ARG A 221 -0.62 -2.54 -22.96
N LEU A 222 -1.27 -2.11 -21.88
CA LEU A 222 -1.85 -3.00 -20.87
C LEU A 222 -2.88 -3.97 -21.50
N ASP A 223 -3.83 -3.46 -22.32
CA ASP A 223 -4.79 -4.30 -23.03
C ASP A 223 -4.11 -5.26 -24.02
N THR A 224 -3.10 -4.78 -24.75
CA THR A 224 -2.36 -5.58 -25.73
C THR A 224 -1.61 -6.72 -25.02
N MET A 225 -0.95 -6.41 -23.93
CA MET A 225 -0.24 -7.38 -23.11
C MET A 225 -1.21 -8.40 -22.51
N MET A 226 -2.28 -7.95 -21.84
CA MET A 226 -3.28 -8.83 -21.24
C MET A 226 -3.91 -9.77 -22.27
N ARG A 227 -4.27 -9.26 -23.45
CA ARG A 227 -4.86 -10.06 -24.53
C ARG A 227 -3.91 -11.13 -25.07
N ARG A 228 -2.61 -10.81 -25.20
CA ARG A 228 -1.58 -11.72 -25.70
C ARG A 228 -1.21 -12.78 -24.67
N GLU A 229 -1.06 -12.37 -23.41
CA GLU A 229 -0.40 -13.17 -22.39
C GLU A 229 -1.36 -13.94 -21.47
N VAL A 230 -2.60 -13.47 -21.31
CA VAL A 230 -3.54 -13.98 -20.30
C VAL A 230 -4.80 -14.52 -20.96
N PRO A 231 -4.76 -15.78 -21.44
CA PRO A 231 -5.96 -16.46 -21.94
C PRO A 231 -6.94 -16.71 -20.80
N GLY A 232 -8.22 -16.66 -21.09
CA GLY A 232 -9.25 -17.13 -20.18
C GLY A 232 -9.49 -18.66 -20.32
N PRO A 233 -10.33 -19.24 -19.46
CA PRO A 233 -10.64 -20.68 -19.49
C PRO A 233 -11.50 -21.11 -20.70
N ALA A 234 -12.32 -20.22 -21.25
CA ALA A 234 -13.09 -20.50 -22.46
C ALA A 234 -12.22 -20.29 -23.72
N GLU A 235 -12.44 -21.10 -24.75
CA GLU A 235 -11.71 -21.01 -26.02
C GLU A 235 -11.83 -19.62 -26.63
N GLY A 236 -10.71 -18.99 -26.98
CA GLY A 236 -10.64 -17.65 -27.54
C GLY A 236 -10.88 -16.50 -26.53
N SER A 237 -11.15 -16.81 -25.26
CA SER A 237 -11.28 -15.79 -24.23
C SER A 237 -9.91 -15.25 -23.79
N TYR A 238 -9.86 -13.97 -23.39
CA TYR A 238 -8.65 -13.28 -22.98
C TYR A 238 -8.93 -12.16 -21.98
N MET A 239 -7.93 -11.77 -21.21
CA MET A 239 -8.00 -10.67 -20.25
C MET A 239 -7.79 -9.32 -20.94
N GLY A 240 -8.49 -8.30 -20.46
CA GLY A 240 -8.30 -6.90 -20.83
C GLY A 240 -8.98 -5.97 -19.85
N THR A 241 -8.82 -4.66 -20.02
CA THR A 241 -9.44 -3.68 -19.13
C THR A 241 -10.93 -3.50 -19.45
N GLU A 242 -11.73 -3.23 -18.41
CA GLU A 242 -13.16 -2.93 -18.54
C GLU A 242 -13.35 -1.44 -18.86
N ARG A 243 -13.42 -1.11 -20.14
CA ARG A 243 -13.49 0.28 -20.63
C ARG A 243 -14.85 0.97 -20.45
N ARG A 244 -15.89 0.25 -20.03
CA ARG A 244 -17.18 0.84 -19.66
C ARG A 244 -17.12 1.57 -18.32
N VAL A 245 -16.10 1.27 -17.51
CA VAL A 245 -15.76 2.00 -16.28
C VAL A 245 -14.51 2.82 -16.55
N ALA A 246 -14.51 4.07 -16.09
CA ALA A 246 -13.35 4.94 -16.25
C ALA A 246 -12.10 4.33 -15.63
N LEU A 247 -10.98 4.37 -16.36
CA LEU A 247 -9.66 4.13 -15.80
C LEU A 247 -9.14 5.44 -15.22
N GLU A 248 -8.67 5.40 -14.00
CA GLU A 248 -8.11 6.56 -13.32
C GLU A 248 -6.59 6.50 -13.36
N SER A 249 -5.96 7.50 -13.97
CA SER A 249 -4.50 7.60 -14.04
C SER A 249 -4.03 8.90 -13.44
N ARG A 250 -2.94 8.81 -12.65
CA ARG A 250 -2.31 9.98 -12.03
C ARG A 250 -0.81 9.80 -11.89
N VAL A 251 -0.09 10.90 -11.88
CA VAL A 251 1.31 10.93 -11.51
C VAL A 251 1.40 10.72 -10.00
N VAL A 252 2.27 9.83 -9.57
CA VAL A 252 2.50 9.54 -8.16
C VAL A 252 4.00 9.48 -7.86
N ASP A 253 4.37 9.83 -6.64
CA ASP A 253 5.71 9.54 -6.14
C ASP A 253 5.83 8.02 -5.92
N PHE A 254 6.94 7.48 -6.39
CA PHE A 254 7.22 6.06 -6.29
C PHE A 254 8.70 5.85 -5.96
N ASP A 255 8.96 5.13 -4.87
CA ASP A 255 10.30 5.01 -4.31
C ASP A 255 11.30 4.46 -5.33
N GLY A 256 12.40 5.19 -5.52
CA GLY A 256 13.47 4.86 -6.44
C GLY A 256 13.16 5.03 -7.94
N ALA A 257 11.94 5.36 -8.36
CA ALA A 257 11.64 5.65 -9.77
C ALA A 257 11.84 7.14 -10.10
N LYS A 258 12.31 7.45 -11.31
CA LYS A 258 12.41 8.85 -11.78
C LYS A 258 11.06 9.45 -12.10
N TYR A 259 10.10 8.65 -12.51
CA TYR A 259 8.74 9.05 -12.86
C TYR A 259 7.81 7.86 -12.76
N CYS A 260 6.57 8.09 -12.34
CA CYS A 260 5.57 7.03 -12.23
C CYS A 260 4.17 7.54 -12.56
N ILE A 261 3.45 6.76 -13.38
CA ILE A 261 2.01 6.88 -13.53
C ILE A 261 1.33 5.65 -12.92
N GLU A 262 0.48 5.89 -11.93
CA GLU A 262 -0.44 4.90 -11.39
C GLU A 262 -1.71 4.89 -12.23
N THR A 263 -2.21 3.71 -12.59
CA THR A 263 -3.54 3.52 -13.20
C THR A 263 -4.34 2.53 -12.37
N ARG A 264 -5.57 2.89 -12.00
CA ARG A 264 -6.52 2.00 -11.31
C ARG A 264 -7.76 1.79 -12.17
N GLY A 265 -8.35 0.61 -12.07
CA GLY A 265 -9.56 0.28 -12.81
C GLY A 265 -9.98 -1.17 -12.64
N LEU A 266 -10.84 -1.61 -13.55
CA LEU A 266 -11.33 -2.97 -13.57
C LEU A 266 -10.80 -3.71 -14.80
N TRP A 267 -10.45 -4.98 -14.59
CA TRP A 267 -10.18 -5.94 -15.66
C TRP A 267 -11.36 -6.88 -15.84
N ARG A 268 -11.48 -7.48 -17.01
CA ARG A 268 -12.44 -8.53 -17.33
C ARG A 268 -11.85 -9.56 -18.29
N LEU A 269 -12.47 -10.74 -18.35
CA LEU A 269 -12.28 -11.63 -19.48
C LEU A 269 -13.29 -11.28 -20.61
N PHE A 270 -12.77 -11.11 -21.80
CA PHE A 270 -13.58 -11.08 -23.01
C PHE A 270 -13.90 -12.52 -23.42
N GLY A 271 -15.18 -12.85 -23.57
CA GLY A 271 -15.64 -14.20 -23.82
C GLY A 271 -15.88 -15.05 -22.57
N ASP A 272 -15.77 -14.46 -21.35
CA ASP A 272 -16.08 -15.11 -20.07
C ASP A 272 -16.57 -14.09 -19.05
N PHE A 273 -16.99 -14.55 -17.86
CA PHE A 273 -17.61 -13.71 -16.79
C PHE A 273 -16.66 -13.27 -15.70
N MET A 274 -15.36 -13.60 -15.77
CA MET A 274 -14.40 -13.22 -14.73
C MET A 274 -14.01 -11.75 -14.87
N GLY A 275 -13.77 -11.11 -13.73
CA GLY A 275 -13.32 -9.73 -13.65
C GLY A 275 -12.97 -9.33 -12.21
N GLY A 276 -12.37 -8.16 -12.05
CA GLY A 276 -12.00 -7.64 -10.75
C GLY A 276 -11.19 -6.34 -10.85
N PRO A 277 -10.71 -5.82 -9.72
CA PRO A 277 -9.88 -4.63 -9.69
C PRO A 277 -8.44 -4.92 -10.10
N PHE A 278 -7.77 -3.87 -10.59
CA PHE A 278 -6.32 -3.86 -10.80
C PHE A 278 -5.72 -2.51 -10.43
N VAL A 279 -4.43 -2.52 -10.17
CA VAL A 279 -3.56 -1.36 -10.13
C VAL A 279 -2.37 -1.59 -11.05
N ASN A 280 -2.00 -0.60 -11.83
CA ASN A 280 -0.83 -0.62 -12.72
C ASN A 280 0.08 0.55 -12.37
N TYR A 281 1.38 0.30 -12.34
CA TYR A 281 2.44 1.30 -12.20
C TYR A 281 3.33 1.26 -13.45
N CYS A 282 3.33 2.36 -14.19
CA CYS A 282 4.26 2.60 -15.29
C CYS A 282 5.42 3.44 -14.77
N LEU A 283 6.57 2.82 -14.56
CA LEU A 283 7.75 3.37 -13.87
C LEU A 283 8.88 3.67 -14.85
N LEU A 284 9.51 4.85 -14.72
CA LEU A 284 10.81 5.09 -15.31
C LEU A 284 11.91 4.66 -14.33
N SER A 285 12.77 3.76 -14.74
CA SER A 285 13.87 3.25 -13.93
C SER A 285 14.79 4.36 -13.41
N PRO A 286 15.52 4.15 -12.29
CA PRO A 286 16.43 5.16 -11.71
C PRO A 286 17.50 5.64 -12.67
N ASP A 287 17.99 4.77 -13.56
CA ASP A 287 18.96 5.13 -14.60
C ASP A 287 18.35 5.84 -15.82
N GLY A 288 17.00 5.80 -15.94
CA GLY A 288 16.26 6.42 -17.04
C GLY A 288 16.32 5.66 -18.35
N LYS A 289 16.66 4.36 -18.34
CA LYS A 289 16.84 3.56 -19.57
C LYS A 289 15.66 2.66 -19.88
N GLN A 290 14.84 2.33 -18.87
CA GLN A 290 13.77 1.36 -19.01
C GLN A 290 12.47 1.88 -18.44
N ILE A 291 11.38 1.44 -19.04
CA ILE A 291 10.04 1.48 -18.43
C ILE A 291 9.78 0.10 -17.83
N VAL A 292 9.38 0.08 -16.58
CA VAL A 292 8.88 -1.12 -15.89
C VAL A 292 7.39 -0.93 -15.63
N GLU A 293 6.57 -1.80 -16.18
CA GLU A 293 5.14 -1.87 -15.87
C GLU A 293 4.87 -3.02 -14.89
N LEU A 294 4.38 -2.66 -13.70
CA LEU A 294 3.95 -3.60 -12.66
C LEU A 294 2.44 -3.51 -12.54
N THR A 295 1.74 -4.62 -12.79
CA THR A 295 0.28 -4.66 -12.70
C THR A 295 -0.17 -5.71 -11.69
N GLY A 296 -0.73 -5.25 -10.57
CA GLY A 296 -1.39 -6.12 -9.60
C GLY A 296 -2.88 -6.26 -9.89
N TYR A 297 -3.41 -7.48 -9.95
CA TYR A 297 -4.85 -7.72 -10.16
C TYR A 297 -5.41 -8.70 -9.15
N VAL A 298 -6.72 -8.62 -8.94
CA VAL A 298 -7.47 -9.46 -8.00
C VAL A 298 -8.66 -10.11 -8.70
N TYR A 299 -8.83 -11.42 -8.51
CA TYR A 299 -10.06 -12.15 -8.75
C TYR A 299 -10.61 -12.63 -7.42
N CYS A 300 -11.73 -12.06 -6.98
CA CYS A 300 -12.35 -12.41 -5.70
C CYS A 300 -13.87 -12.20 -5.76
N PRO A 301 -14.63 -13.15 -6.37
CA PRO A 301 -16.05 -12.91 -6.66
C PRO A 301 -16.94 -12.85 -5.42
N ARG A 302 -16.53 -13.48 -4.31
CA ARG A 302 -17.38 -13.69 -3.12
C ARG A 302 -17.12 -12.75 -1.95
N PHE A 303 -15.94 -12.11 -1.90
CA PHE A 303 -15.51 -11.31 -0.74
C PHE A 303 -15.20 -9.88 -1.14
N SER A 304 -15.08 -9.01 -0.14
CA SER A 304 -14.52 -7.67 -0.26
C SER A 304 -13.12 -7.72 -0.87
N LYS A 305 -12.80 -6.76 -1.74
CA LYS A 305 -11.60 -6.80 -2.59
C LYS A 305 -10.53 -5.82 -2.16
N ARG A 306 -10.87 -4.84 -1.32
CA ARG A 306 -9.93 -3.80 -0.86
C ARG A 306 -8.64 -4.40 -0.31
N ASP A 307 -8.74 -5.32 0.65
CA ASP A 307 -7.57 -5.87 1.33
C ASP A 307 -6.74 -6.77 0.40
N TYR A 308 -7.36 -7.42 -0.58
CA TYR A 308 -6.65 -8.18 -1.62
C TYR A 308 -5.97 -7.26 -2.63
N LEU A 309 -6.63 -6.16 -3.03
CA LEU A 309 -6.02 -5.16 -3.90
C LEU A 309 -4.82 -4.50 -3.22
N MET A 310 -4.92 -4.20 -1.92
CA MET A 310 -3.80 -3.69 -1.13
C MET A 310 -2.61 -4.67 -1.09
N GLN A 311 -2.84 -5.98 -1.09
CA GLN A 311 -1.75 -6.96 -1.12
C GLN A 311 -0.97 -6.90 -2.44
N VAL A 312 -1.65 -6.93 -3.59
CA VAL A 312 -0.96 -6.87 -4.90
C VAL A 312 -0.35 -5.49 -5.15
N ASP A 313 -0.98 -4.43 -4.65
CA ASP A 313 -0.45 -3.07 -4.63
C ASP A 313 0.86 -3.01 -3.82
N GLY A 314 0.86 -3.57 -2.60
CA GLY A 314 2.05 -3.66 -1.75
C GLY A 314 3.19 -4.46 -2.40
N ILE A 315 2.88 -5.55 -3.13
CA ILE A 315 3.88 -6.30 -3.90
C ILE A 315 4.48 -5.41 -5.00
N CYS A 316 3.67 -4.70 -5.79
CA CYS A 316 4.17 -3.78 -6.82
C CYS A 316 5.05 -2.68 -6.22
N ARG A 317 4.67 -2.12 -5.07
CA ARG A 317 5.42 -1.06 -4.38
C ARG A 317 6.68 -1.54 -3.67
N SER A 318 6.85 -2.84 -3.49
CA SER A 318 8.03 -3.42 -2.85
C SER A 318 9.26 -3.53 -3.76
N ILE A 319 9.20 -2.98 -4.98
CA ILE A 319 10.33 -2.99 -5.92
C ILE A 319 11.58 -2.40 -5.26
N LYS A 320 12.70 -3.10 -5.43
CA LYS A 320 14.03 -2.64 -4.99
C LYS A 320 14.96 -2.65 -6.19
N TRP A 321 15.35 -1.47 -6.57
CA TRP A 321 16.28 -1.25 -7.66
C TRP A 321 17.70 -1.69 -7.27
N PRO A 322 18.56 -2.05 -8.23
CA PRO A 322 19.98 -2.26 -7.94
C PRO A 322 20.56 -0.96 -7.36
N GLU A 323 21.43 -1.11 -6.36
CA GLU A 323 22.23 0.02 -5.88
C GLU A 323 23.04 0.53 -7.07
N GLY A 324 22.94 1.83 -7.37
CA GLY A 324 23.74 2.44 -8.45
C GLY A 324 25.22 2.32 -8.13
N GLU A 325 26.02 1.86 -9.12
CA GLU A 325 27.47 1.92 -9.06
C GLU A 325 27.97 3.37 -9.05
#